data_25d266ebfea319d7277cc68c66e749aa
#
_entry.id   25d266ebfea319d7277cc68c66e749aa
#
_cell.length_a   1.000
_cell.length_b   1.000
_cell.length_c   1.000
_cell.angle_alpha   90.00
_cell.angle_beta   90.00
_cell.angle_gamma   90.00
#
_symmetry.space_group_name_H-M   'P 1'
#
loop_
_entity.id
_entity.type
_entity.pdbx_description
1 polymer ?
#
loop_
_entity_poly.entity_id
_entity_poly.type
_entity_poly.pdbx_seq_one_letter_code
_entity_poly.pdbx_strand_id
1 'polypeptide(L)'
;ARASFMEQSVSALDVGRTLGLGPWRMFKRIALPLSRPAIIGGVSLVLMETLNEFGAVQFFGVDTFTTGIYRTWFGLGEPVAAAQLAACLLVFVVLVVVLERVSRGGKQSHSSARYQALPEYSLNSGQAALAFAVCFLPVLIGFIVPALILLEMAITTGDSLFGTRFLEFAFNSLILASSAALVAVTLAVMLSYGARLNPSSWVRSAN
;
A
#
# COMPACT_ATOMS: atom_id res chain seq x y z
N ALA A 1 -2.92 -2.86 8.49
CA ALA A 1 -3.61 -3.98 9.15
C ALA A 1 -3.12 -4.18 10.59
N ARG A 2 -1.79 -4.42 10.83
CA ARG A 2 -1.26 -4.68 12.19
C ARG A 2 -1.65 -3.60 13.21
N ALA A 3 -1.45 -2.32 12.89
CA ALA A 3 -1.82 -1.21 13.77
C ALA A 3 -3.31 -1.26 14.15
N SER A 4 -4.20 -1.47 13.18
CA SER A 4 -5.64 -1.58 13.41
C SER A 4 -6.02 -2.76 14.31
N PHE A 5 -5.31 -3.90 14.21
CA PHE A 5 -5.53 -5.02 15.13
C PHE A 5 -5.02 -4.70 16.55
N MET A 6 -3.95 -3.93 16.68
CA MET A 6 -3.42 -3.50 17.99
C MET A 6 -4.29 -2.42 18.64
N GLU A 7 -4.98 -1.61 17.84
CA GLU A 7 -5.88 -0.55 18.33
C GLU A 7 -7.29 -1.06 18.64
N GLN A 8 -7.61 -2.32 18.34
CA GLN A 8 -8.89 -2.89 18.71
C GLN A 8 -9.07 -2.89 20.22
N SER A 9 -10.24 -2.43 20.66
CA SER A 9 -10.55 -2.41 22.08
C SER A 9 -10.55 -3.83 22.65
N VAL A 10 -9.74 -4.05 23.68
CA VAL A 10 -9.68 -5.31 24.43
C VAL A 10 -11.09 -5.71 24.89
N SER A 11 -11.93 -4.73 25.23
CA SER A 11 -13.32 -4.92 25.61
C SER A 11 -14.16 -5.65 24.55
N ALA A 12 -13.96 -5.38 23.26
CA ALA A 12 -14.71 -6.10 22.21
C ALA A 12 -14.30 -7.57 22.11
N LEU A 13 -13.02 -7.87 22.34
CA LEU A 13 -12.51 -9.23 22.37
C LEU A 13 -12.94 -9.96 23.65
N ASP A 14 -12.98 -9.28 24.78
CA ASP A 14 -13.41 -9.85 26.05
C ASP A 14 -14.91 -10.17 26.06
N VAL A 15 -15.74 -9.32 25.47
CA VAL A 15 -17.16 -9.63 25.24
C VAL A 15 -17.31 -10.88 24.37
N GLY A 16 -16.50 -11.05 23.33
CA GLY A 16 -16.50 -12.28 22.54
C GLY A 16 -16.13 -13.52 23.35
N ARG A 17 -15.19 -13.39 24.29
CA ARG A 17 -14.79 -14.48 25.22
C ARG A 17 -15.89 -14.82 26.20
N THR A 18 -16.52 -13.83 26.81
CA THR A 18 -17.63 -14.05 27.76
C THR A 18 -18.83 -14.72 27.08
N LEU A 19 -19.02 -14.51 25.76
CA LEU A 19 -20.02 -15.19 24.96
C LEU A 19 -19.58 -16.61 24.50
N GLY A 20 -18.45 -17.13 24.98
CA GLY A 20 -17.97 -18.47 24.66
C GLY A 20 -17.47 -18.66 23.23
N LEU A 21 -17.11 -17.58 22.52
CA LEU A 21 -16.56 -17.68 21.18
C LEU A 21 -15.13 -18.20 21.22
N GLY A 22 -14.88 -19.30 20.50
CA GLY A 22 -13.51 -19.80 20.30
C GLY A 22 -12.66 -18.82 19.44
N PRO A 23 -11.31 -18.92 19.50
CA PRO A 23 -10.38 -17.96 18.88
C PRO A 23 -10.66 -17.69 17.40
N TRP A 24 -10.97 -18.73 16.61
CA TRP A 24 -11.23 -18.63 15.19
C TRP A 24 -12.57 -17.96 14.86
N ARG A 25 -13.60 -18.22 15.68
CA ARG A 25 -14.92 -17.57 15.54
C ARG A 25 -14.82 -16.10 15.95
N MET A 26 -14.05 -15.78 16.97
CA MET A 26 -13.77 -14.42 17.43
C MET A 26 -13.04 -13.62 16.35
N PHE A 27 -12.01 -14.20 15.74
CA PHE A 27 -11.29 -13.57 14.62
C PHE A 27 -12.24 -13.24 13.47
N LYS A 28 -13.03 -14.21 12.98
CA LYS A 28 -13.93 -14.02 11.83
C LYS A 28 -15.10 -13.08 12.11
N ARG A 29 -15.69 -13.13 13.31
CA ARG A 29 -16.93 -12.39 13.63
C ARG A 29 -16.69 -11.02 14.24
N ILE A 30 -15.55 -10.80 14.89
CA ILE A 30 -15.27 -9.57 15.63
C ILE A 30 -14.03 -8.87 15.03
N ALA A 31 -12.87 -9.51 15.10
CA ALA A 31 -11.60 -8.86 14.75
C ALA A 31 -11.52 -8.47 13.26
N LEU A 32 -11.88 -9.38 12.36
CA LEU A 32 -11.84 -9.15 10.92
C LEU A 32 -12.83 -8.06 10.44
N PRO A 33 -14.11 -8.03 10.86
CA PRO A 33 -15.02 -6.94 10.51
C PRO A 33 -14.58 -5.57 11.03
N LEU A 34 -14.04 -5.50 12.25
CA LEU A 34 -13.51 -4.26 12.80
C LEU A 34 -12.29 -3.74 12.03
N SER A 35 -11.46 -4.64 11.50
CA SER A 35 -10.25 -4.29 10.75
C SER A 35 -10.51 -4.04 9.26
N ARG A 36 -11.73 -4.26 8.75
CA ARG A 36 -12.07 -4.06 7.33
C ARG A 36 -11.59 -2.73 6.76
N PRO A 37 -11.82 -1.56 7.40
CA PRO A 37 -11.41 -0.29 6.84
C PRO A 37 -9.88 -0.19 6.63
N ALA A 38 -9.11 -0.72 7.58
CA ALA A 38 -7.65 -0.72 7.50
C ALA A 38 -7.12 -1.72 6.47
N ILE A 39 -7.78 -2.87 6.33
CA ILE A 39 -7.43 -3.87 5.31
C ILE A 39 -7.70 -3.29 3.92
N ILE A 40 -8.87 -2.70 3.72
CA ILE A 40 -9.24 -2.10 2.43
C ILE A 40 -8.32 -0.94 2.09
N GLY A 41 -8.02 -0.05 3.05
CA GLY A 41 -7.05 1.03 2.83
C GLY A 41 -5.66 0.51 2.47
N GLY A 42 -5.18 -0.54 3.14
CA GLY A 42 -3.91 -1.17 2.79
C GLY A 42 -3.91 -1.81 1.40
N VAL A 43 -4.99 -2.52 1.04
CA VAL A 43 -5.15 -3.12 -0.29
C VAL A 43 -5.23 -2.05 -1.37
N SER A 44 -5.97 -0.96 -1.13
CA SER A 44 -6.08 0.16 -2.09
C SER A 44 -4.73 0.82 -2.36
N LEU A 45 -3.91 1.03 -1.31
CA LEU A 45 -2.54 1.55 -1.48
C LEU A 45 -1.68 0.63 -2.35
N VAL A 46 -1.72 -0.68 -2.08
CA VAL A 46 -0.96 -1.65 -2.89
C VAL A 46 -1.46 -1.67 -4.34
N LEU A 47 -2.79 -1.62 -4.55
CA LEU A 47 -3.36 -1.58 -5.90
C LEU A 47 -2.93 -0.31 -6.66
N MET A 48 -2.94 0.85 -6.01
CA MET A 48 -2.48 2.09 -6.64
C MET A 48 -1.01 2.02 -7.04
N GLU A 49 -0.16 1.49 -6.17
CA GLU A 49 1.26 1.30 -6.44
C GLU A 49 1.47 0.33 -7.61
N THR A 50 0.77 -0.81 -7.59
CA THR A 50 0.87 -1.82 -8.65
C THR A 50 0.32 -1.31 -10.00
N LEU A 51 -0.75 -0.51 -10.00
CA LEU A 51 -1.28 0.09 -11.22
C LEU A 51 -0.34 1.13 -11.84
N ASN A 52 0.50 1.77 -11.03
CA ASN A 52 1.51 2.74 -11.47
C ASN A 52 2.86 2.09 -11.80
N GLU A 53 3.02 0.80 -11.54
CA GLU A 53 4.28 0.11 -11.77
C GLU A 53 4.60 0.06 -13.28
N PHE A 54 5.80 0.51 -13.62
CA PHE A 54 6.31 0.52 -14.99
C PHE A 54 7.59 -0.32 -15.12
N GLY A 55 8.53 -0.17 -14.20
CA GLY A 55 9.87 -0.71 -14.32
C GLY A 55 9.91 -2.23 -14.35
N ALA A 56 9.30 -2.89 -13.37
CA ALA A 56 9.29 -4.34 -13.27
C ALA A 56 8.50 -4.97 -14.43
N VAL A 57 7.32 -4.43 -14.75
CA VAL A 57 6.47 -4.96 -15.83
C VAL A 57 7.13 -4.79 -17.20
N GLN A 58 7.85 -3.69 -17.42
CA GLN A 58 8.65 -3.45 -18.61
C GLN A 58 9.80 -4.46 -18.71
N PHE A 59 10.51 -4.69 -17.62
CA PHE A 59 11.63 -5.65 -17.58
C PHE A 59 11.18 -7.08 -17.88
N PHE A 60 10.05 -7.51 -17.30
CA PHE A 60 9.51 -8.85 -17.54
C PHE A 60 8.69 -8.97 -18.84
N GLY A 61 8.55 -7.91 -19.62
CA GLY A 61 7.80 -7.91 -20.88
C GLY A 61 6.30 -8.12 -20.69
N VAL A 62 5.74 -7.73 -19.54
CA VAL A 62 4.31 -7.86 -19.26
C VAL A 62 3.56 -6.63 -19.80
N ASP A 63 2.59 -6.86 -20.66
CA ASP A 63 1.77 -5.80 -21.21
C ASP A 63 0.76 -5.29 -20.15
N THR A 64 0.97 -4.06 -19.70
CA THR A 64 0.09 -3.34 -18.76
C THR A 64 -0.32 -2.00 -19.37
N PHE A 65 -1.26 -1.29 -18.73
CA PHE A 65 -1.61 0.07 -19.19
C PHE A 65 -0.41 1.00 -19.19
N THR A 66 0.46 0.93 -18.17
CA THR A 66 1.65 1.79 -18.06
C THR A 66 2.64 1.52 -19.18
N THR A 67 2.93 0.26 -19.50
CA THR A 67 3.80 -0.10 -20.63
C THR A 67 3.16 0.23 -21.97
N GLY A 68 1.85 0.05 -22.10
CA GLY A 68 1.07 0.43 -23.29
C GLY A 68 1.10 1.94 -23.55
N ILE A 69 0.88 2.77 -22.52
CA ILE A 69 0.99 4.22 -22.61
C ILE A 69 2.38 4.64 -23.08
N TYR A 70 3.42 4.11 -22.46
CA TYR A 70 4.81 4.42 -22.80
C TYR A 70 5.14 4.02 -24.24
N ARG A 71 4.78 2.79 -24.65
CA ARG A 71 5.01 2.29 -26.02
C ARG A 71 4.26 3.10 -27.06
N THR A 72 3.02 3.48 -26.78
CA THR A 72 2.20 4.28 -27.70
C THR A 72 2.74 5.70 -27.85
N TRP A 73 3.16 6.31 -26.72
CA TRP A 73 3.69 7.66 -26.73
C TRP A 73 5.06 7.74 -27.43
N PHE A 74 6.02 6.93 -26.99
CA PHE A 74 7.41 7.03 -27.46
C PHE A 74 7.73 6.09 -28.63
N GLY A 75 7.10 4.94 -28.72
CA GLY A 75 7.35 3.95 -29.76
C GLY A 75 6.56 4.20 -31.05
N LEU A 76 5.27 4.53 -30.91
CA LEU A 76 4.39 4.77 -32.05
C LEU A 76 4.27 6.25 -32.43
N GLY A 77 4.64 7.18 -31.55
CA GLY A 77 4.50 8.61 -31.78
C GLY A 77 3.05 9.09 -31.78
N GLU A 78 2.14 8.36 -31.10
CA GLU A 78 0.70 8.61 -31.07
C GLU A 78 0.26 9.14 -29.69
N PRO A 79 0.47 10.43 -29.37
CA PRO A 79 0.17 10.97 -28.06
C PRO A 79 -1.33 10.96 -27.72
N VAL A 80 -2.21 11.05 -28.72
CA VAL A 80 -3.66 11.01 -28.50
C VAL A 80 -4.09 9.62 -28.03
N ALA A 81 -3.61 8.56 -28.67
CA ALA A 81 -3.89 7.19 -28.28
C ALA A 81 -3.30 6.87 -26.89
N ALA A 82 -2.09 7.36 -26.60
CA ALA A 82 -1.49 7.25 -25.26
C ALA A 82 -2.33 7.95 -24.18
N ALA A 83 -2.86 9.15 -24.48
CA ALA A 83 -3.75 9.87 -23.56
C ALA A 83 -5.07 9.11 -23.31
N GLN A 84 -5.63 8.44 -24.31
CA GLN A 84 -6.82 7.60 -24.13
C GLN A 84 -6.55 6.41 -23.21
N LEU A 85 -5.39 5.73 -23.36
CA LEU A 85 -4.98 4.65 -22.46
C LEU A 85 -4.76 5.18 -21.03
N ALA A 86 -4.15 6.36 -20.89
CA ALA A 86 -3.96 6.99 -19.58
C ALA A 86 -5.31 7.37 -18.94
N ALA A 87 -6.28 7.84 -19.72
CA ALA A 87 -7.63 8.12 -19.22
C ALA A 87 -8.33 6.84 -18.74
N CYS A 88 -8.17 5.72 -19.45
CA CYS A 88 -8.69 4.43 -19.01
C CYS A 88 -8.04 3.99 -17.67
N LEU A 89 -6.72 4.12 -17.54
CA LEU A 89 -6.02 3.82 -16.28
C LEU A 89 -6.54 4.72 -15.15
N LEU A 90 -6.74 6.02 -15.42
CA LEU A 90 -7.27 6.95 -14.43
C LEU A 90 -8.67 6.53 -13.93
N VAL A 91 -9.53 6.02 -14.81
CA VAL A 91 -10.85 5.49 -14.41
C VAL A 91 -10.70 4.35 -13.41
N PHE A 92 -9.76 3.40 -13.64
CA PHE A 92 -9.50 2.33 -12.69
C PHE A 92 -9.00 2.86 -11.34
N VAL A 93 -8.07 3.82 -11.35
CA VAL A 93 -7.56 4.44 -10.11
C VAL A 93 -8.68 5.14 -9.35
N VAL A 94 -9.51 5.94 -10.03
CA VAL A 94 -10.66 6.61 -9.43
C VAL A 94 -11.65 5.60 -8.85
N LEU A 95 -11.91 4.51 -9.56
CA LEU A 95 -12.78 3.44 -9.07
C LEU A 95 -12.24 2.81 -7.77
N VAL A 96 -10.93 2.53 -7.70
CA VAL A 96 -10.29 2.02 -6.48
C VAL A 96 -10.44 3.02 -5.33
N VAL A 97 -10.21 4.31 -5.57
CA VAL A 97 -10.38 5.37 -4.55
C VAL A 97 -11.83 5.47 -4.08
N VAL A 98 -12.78 5.43 -5.00
CA VAL A 98 -14.22 5.50 -4.66
C VAL A 98 -14.63 4.27 -3.84
N LEU A 99 -14.22 3.06 -4.25
CA LEU A 99 -14.48 1.83 -3.50
C LEU A 99 -13.89 1.90 -2.09
N GLU A 100 -12.67 2.40 -1.96
CA GLU A 100 -12.02 2.61 -0.66
C GLU A 100 -12.81 3.60 0.20
N ARG A 101 -13.19 4.77 -0.34
CA ARG A 101 -13.99 5.78 0.39
C ARG A 101 -15.36 5.25 0.80
N VAL A 102 -16.08 4.59 -0.09
CA VAL A 102 -17.39 3.98 0.22
C VAL A 102 -17.26 2.91 1.31
N SER A 103 -16.20 2.11 1.24
CA SER A 103 -15.94 1.07 2.25
C SER A 103 -15.56 1.61 3.61
N ARG A 104 -14.90 2.78 3.69
CA ARG A 104 -14.63 3.49 4.95
C ARG A 104 -15.88 4.22 5.48
N GLY A 105 -16.84 4.51 4.63
CA GLY A 105 -18.03 5.30 4.96
C GLY A 105 -18.85 4.71 6.07
N GLY A 106 -18.83 5.35 7.23
CA GLY A 106 -19.82 5.22 8.29
C GLY A 106 -19.37 4.73 9.66
N LYS A 107 -18.16 4.24 9.83
CA LYS A 107 -17.70 3.80 11.16
C LYS A 107 -16.25 4.23 11.43
N GLN A 108 -16.02 5.53 11.54
CA GLN A 108 -14.91 6.01 12.38
C GLN A 108 -15.27 5.66 13.82
N SER A 109 -14.99 4.43 14.23
CA SER A 109 -14.98 4.08 15.63
C SER A 109 -13.77 4.80 16.23
N HIS A 110 -14.01 6.00 16.75
CA HIS A 110 -13.07 6.67 17.63
C HIS A 110 -13.01 5.82 18.90
N SER A 111 -12.24 4.77 18.89
CA SER A 111 -11.91 4.07 20.12
C SER A 111 -10.92 4.95 20.87
N SER A 112 -11.44 5.84 21.71
CA SER A 112 -10.71 6.44 22.84
C SER A 112 -10.37 5.36 23.88
N ALA A 113 -10.18 4.13 23.44
CA ALA A 113 -9.83 3.04 24.31
C ALA A 113 -8.38 3.24 24.76
N ARG A 114 -8.23 3.42 26.07
CA ARG A 114 -6.96 3.37 26.79
C ARG A 114 -6.15 2.19 26.23
N TYR A 115 -4.94 2.46 25.77
CA TYR A 115 -4.02 1.44 25.23
C TYR A 115 -3.84 0.34 26.29
N GLN A 116 -4.51 -0.76 26.11
CA GLN A 116 -4.34 -1.97 26.91
C GLN A 116 -3.58 -2.98 26.06
N ALA A 117 -2.51 -3.54 26.62
CA ALA A 117 -1.77 -4.59 25.96
C ALA A 117 -2.73 -5.75 25.60
N LEU A 118 -2.70 -6.18 24.36
CA LEU A 118 -3.48 -7.34 23.91
C LEU A 118 -3.00 -8.59 24.68
N PRO A 119 -3.92 -9.45 25.10
CA PRO A 119 -3.53 -10.69 25.76
C PRO A 119 -2.68 -11.56 24.83
N GLU A 120 -1.51 -11.93 25.30
CA GLU A 120 -0.60 -12.79 24.56
C GLU A 120 -1.09 -14.25 24.63
N TYR A 121 -1.10 -14.90 23.48
CA TYR A 121 -1.37 -16.33 23.38
C TYR A 121 -0.05 -17.09 23.30
N SER A 122 0.20 -17.98 24.24
CA SER A 122 1.32 -18.92 24.14
C SER A 122 1.01 -19.95 23.05
N LEU A 123 1.79 -19.93 21.97
CA LEU A 123 1.68 -20.91 20.90
C LEU A 123 2.57 -22.11 21.21
N ASN A 124 2.06 -23.32 20.97
CA ASN A 124 2.88 -24.51 20.98
C ASN A 124 3.95 -24.44 19.87
N SER A 125 5.09 -25.13 20.07
CA SER A 125 6.22 -25.09 19.14
C SER A 125 5.84 -25.32 17.68
N GLY A 126 4.94 -26.27 17.39
CA GLY A 126 4.44 -26.50 16.01
C GLY A 126 3.56 -25.37 15.48
N GLN A 127 2.72 -24.79 16.33
CA GLN A 127 1.87 -23.64 15.95
C GLN A 127 2.71 -22.37 15.72
N ALA A 128 3.75 -22.18 16.53
CA ALA A 128 4.69 -21.08 16.36
C ALA A 128 5.47 -21.19 15.05
N ALA A 129 5.95 -22.40 14.70
CA ALA A 129 6.63 -22.65 13.42
C ALA A 129 5.70 -22.42 12.23
N LEU A 130 4.45 -22.85 12.29
CA LEU A 130 3.47 -22.64 11.24
C LEU A 130 3.12 -21.14 11.10
N ALA A 131 2.92 -20.44 12.19
CA ALA A 131 2.67 -18.99 12.18
C ALA A 131 3.86 -18.22 11.59
N PHE A 132 5.09 -18.59 11.98
CA PHE A 132 6.31 -18.02 11.39
C PHE A 132 6.38 -18.28 9.89
N ALA A 133 6.15 -19.52 9.44
CA ALA A 133 6.19 -19.88 8.02
C ALA A 133 5.16 -19.08 7.21
N VAL A 134 3.92 -18.95 7.69
CA VAL A 134 2.86 -18.18 7.01
C VAL A 134 3.21 -16.69 6.91
N CYS A 135 3.86 -16.11 7.92
CA CYS A 135 4.28 -14.71 7.89
C CYS A 135 5.56 -14.51 7.07
N PHE A 136 6.48 -15.46 7.09
CA PHE A 136 7.76 -15.38 6.41
C PHE A 136 7.66 -15.67 4.91
N LEU A 137 6.78 -16.57 4.50
CA LEU A 137 6.62 -17.00 3.11
C LEU A 137 6.34 -15.84 2.13
N PRO A 138 5.43 -14.88 2.42
CA PRO A 138 5.27 -13.71 1.56
C PRO A 138 6.53 -12.86 1.44
N VAL A 139 7.29 -12.71 2.52
CA VAL A 139 8.56 -11.96 2.52
C VAL A 139 9.62 -12.71 1.73
N LEU A 140 9.68 -14.02 1.88
CA LEU A 140 10.60 -14.87 1.15
C LEU A 140 10.35 -14.77 -0.36
N ILE A 141 9.11 -15.00 -0.80
CA ILE A 141 8.76 -15.02 -2.24
C ILE A 141 8.74 -13.60 -2.82
N GLY A 142 8.19 -12.62 -2.10
CA GLY A 142 8.00 -11.26 -2.61
C GLY A 142 9.23 -10.36 -2.52
N PHE A 143 10.20 -10.71 -1.68
CA PHE A 143 11.38 -9.87 -1.48
C PHE A 143 12.69 -10.64 -1.59
N ILE A 144 12.87 -11.72 -0.81
CA ILE A 144 14.17 -12.39 -0.71
C ILE A 144 14.54 -13.07 -2.03
N VAL A 145 13.62 -13.82 -2.63
CA VAL A 145 13.89 -14.52 -3.89
C VAL A 145 14.17 -13.53 -5.03
N PRO A 146 13.37 -12.51 -5.31
CA PRO A 146 13.70 -11.51 -6.31
C PRO A 146 15.01 -10.76 -6.03
N ALA A 147 15.28 -10.42 -4.78
CA ALA A 147 16.51 -9.74 -4.39
C ALA A 147 17.76 -10.60 -4.65
N LEU A 148 17.68 -11.90 -4.36
CA LEU A 148 18.78 -12.83 -4.64
C LEU A 148 19.02 -13.01 -6.15
N ILE A 149 17.94 -13.12 -6.94
CA ILE A 149 18.04 -13.20 -8.40
C ILE A 149 18.70 -11.95 -8.96
N LEU A 150 18.25 -10.76 -8.52
CA LEU A 150 18.83 -9.50 -8.96
C LEU A 150 20.29 -9.35 -8.53
N LEU A 151 20.62 -9.81 -7.33
CA LEU A 151 22.00 -9.82 -6.83
C LEU A 151 22.89 -10.75 -7.65
N GLU A 152 22.41 -11.96 -7.95
CA GLU A 152 23.13 -12.89 -8.83
C GLU A 152 23.35 -12.28 -10.20
N MET A 153 22.34 -11.70 -10.81
CA MET A 153 22.47 -11.00 -12.09
C MET A 153 23.46 -9.85 -12.03
N ALA A 154 23.46 -9.05 -10.95
CA ALA A 154 24.41 -7.95 -10.77
C ALA A 154 25.85 -8.44 -10.65
N ILE A 155 26.09 -9.57 -10.02
CA ILE A 155 27.44 -10.14 -9.84
C ILE A 155 27.91 -10.86 -11.12
N THR A 156 27.03 -11.61 -11.78
CA THR A 156 27.41 -12.45 -12.94
C THR A 156 27.45 -11.67 -14.25
N THR A 157 26.52 -10.73 -14.43
CA THR A 157 26.41 -9.93 -15.66
C THR A 157 27.11 -8.57 -15.52
N GLY A 158 27.75 -8.32 -14.37
CA GLY A 158 28.43 -7.12 -13.93
C GLY A 158 28.66 -6.06 -15.00
N ASP A 159 27.66 -5.18 -15.18
CA ASP A 159 27.71 -4.18 -16.21
C ASP A 159 28.70 -3.08 -15.78
N SER A 160 29.49 -2.59 -16.70
CA SER A 160 30.38 -1.43 -16.57
C SER A 160 29.64 -0.13 -16.20
N LEU A 161 28.32 -0.20 -15.97
CA LEU A 161 27.44 0.89 -15.59
C LEU A 161 27.61 1.36 -14.12
N PHE A 162 28.34 0.63 -13.26
CA PHE A 162 28.74 1.11 -11.92
C PHE A 162 29.84 2.19 -12.03
N GLY A 163 29.60 3.20 -12.85
CA GLY A 163 30.49 4.32 -13.07
C GLY A 163 29.84 5.63 -12.66
N THR A 164 30.46 6.73 -13.06
CA THR A 164 29.96 8.10 -12.86
C THR A 164 28.54 8.31 -13.34
N ARG A 165 28.13 7.60 -14.38
CA ARG A 165 26.77 7.62 -14.95
C ARG A 165 25.70 7.09 -13.98
N PHE A 166 26.01 6.04 -13.24
CA PHE A 166 25.10 5.50 -12.21
C PHE A 166 24.87 6.51 -11.08
N LEU A 167 25.95 7.15 -10.62
CA LEU A 167 25.86 8.20 -9.59
C LEU A 167 25.04 9.40 -10.08
N GLU A 168 25.20 9.78 -11.33
CA GLU A 168 24.44 10.87 -11.96
C GLU A 168 22.95 10.54 -12.00
N PHE A 169 22.58 9.33 -12.45
CA PHE A 169 21.17 8.89 -12.45
C PHE A 169 20.59 8.80 -11.03
N ALA A 170 21.34 8.25 -10.09
CA ALA A 170 20.93 8.18 -8.69
C ALA A 170 20.70 9.58 -8.10
N PHE A 171 21.60 10.52 -8.37
CA PHE A 171 21.49 11.90 -7.90
C PHE A 171 20.31 12.64 -8.52
N ASN A 172 20.10 12.51 -9.83
CA ASN A 172 18.95 13.10 -10.53
C ASN A 172 17.64 12.54 -10.02
N SER A 173 17.56 11.23 -9.78
CA SER A 173 16.38 10.58 -9.20
C SER A 173 16.09 11.08 -7.78
N LEU A 174 17.15 11.25 -6.97
CA LEU A 174 17.01 11.76 -5.60
C LEU A 174 16.52 13.22 -5.59
N ILE A 175 17.07 14.07 -6.44
CA ILE A 175 16.63 15.47 -6.56
C ILE A 175 15.17 15.53 -7.00
N LEU A 176 14.80 14.78 -8.02
CA LEU A 176 13.41 14.75 -8.53
C LEU A 176 12.43 14.26 -7.46
N ALA A 177 12.76 13.15 -6.80
CA ALA A 177 11.92 12.59 -5.75
C ALA A 177 11.80 13.54 -4.55
N SER A 178 12.93 14.15 -4.12
CA SER A 178 12.93 15.09 -2.99
C SER A 178 12.16 16.36 -3.29
N SER A 179 12.30 16.92 -4.48
CA SER A 179 11.56 18.12 -4.90
C SER A 179 10.05 17.84 -4.98
N ALA A 180 9.66 16.72 -5.58
CA ALA A 180 8.26 16.30 -5.66
C ALA A 180 7.66 16.06 -4.27
N ALA A 181 8.39 15.37 -3.39
CA ALA A 181 7.97 15.13 -2.00
C ALA A 181 7.80 16.44 -1.23
N LEU A 182 8.71 17.39 -1.37
CA LEU A 182 8.66 18.68 -0.69
C LEU A 182 7.43 19.49 -1.14
N VAL A 183 7.15 19.52 -2.44
CA VAL A 183 5.96 20.18 -2.98
C VAL A 183 4.69 19.50 -2.46
N ALA A 184 4.62 18.17 -2.53
CA ALA A 184 3.45 17.40 -2.07
C ALA A 184 3.18 17.60 -0.57
N VAL A 185 4.22 17.53 0.27
CA VAL A 185 4.10 17.75 1.73
C VAL A 185 3.67 19.19 2.03
N THR A 186 4.25 20.18 1.35
CA THR A 186 3.89 21.59 1.54
C THR A 186 2.42 21.82 1.21
N LEU A 187 1.95 21.31 0.06
CA LEU A 187 0.55 21.40 -0.33
C LEU A 187 -0.38 20.65 0.64
N ALA A 188 0.00 19.46 1.08
CA ALA A 188 -0.77 18.69 2.06
C ALA A 188 -0.90 19.40 3.40
N VAL A 189 0.19 20.02 3.88
CA VAL A 189 0.16 20.82 5.13
C VAL A 189 -0.70 22.07 4.95
N MET A 190 -0.57 22.79 3.85
CA MET A 190 -1.39 23.99 3.56
C MET A 190 -2.88 23.63 3.50
N LEU A 191 -3.24 22.58 2.79
CA LEU A 191 -4.63 22.12 2.67
C LEU A 191 -5.17 21.65 4.02
N SER A 192 -4.41 20.85 4.77
CA SER A 192 -4.80 20.33 6.08
C SER A 192 -4.97 21.45 7.10
N TYR A 193 -4.08 22.45 7.10
CA TYR A 193 -4.18 23.61 8.00
C TYR A 193 -5.32 24.53 7.57
N GLY A 194 -5.51 24.78 6.29
CA GLY A 194 -6.63 25.54 5.75
C GLY A 194 -7.98 24.93 6.10
N ALA A 195 -8.08 23.60 6.08
CA ALA A 195 -9.29 22.86 6.49
C ALA A 195 -9.63 23.06 7.97
N ARG A 196 -8.64 23.24 8.82
CA ARG A 196 -8.84 23.52 10.27
C ARG A 196 -9.32 24.95 10.53
N LEU A 197 -8.82 25.93 9.76
CA LEU A 197 -9.14 27.34 9.96
C LEU A 197 -10.52 27.71 9.40
N ASN A 198 -10.92 27.10 8.29
CA ASN A 198 -12.20 27.42 7.64
C ASN A 198 -12.89 26.12 7.17
N PRO A 199 -13.84 25.57 7.95
CA PRO A 199 -14.49 24.30 7.66
C PRO A 199 -15.54 24.43 6.54
N SER A 200 -15.18 25.04 5.40
CA SER A 200 -16.05 25.08 4.23
C SER A 200 -16.22 23.66 3.63
N SER A 201 -17.39 23.40 3.06
CA SER A 201 -17.74 22.09 2.48
C SER A 201 -16.75 21.63 1.40
N TRP A 202 -16.18 22.56 0.64
CA TRP A 202 -15.19 22.30 -0.42
C TRP A 202 -13.85 21.79 0.14
N VAL A 203 -13.37 22.35 1.23
CA VAL A 203 -12.11 21.95 1.86
C VAL A 203 -12.26 20.61 2.58
N ARG A 204 -13.46 20.31 3.07
CA ARG A 204 -13.77 19.02 3.72
C ARG A 204 -13.85 17.86 2.71
N SER A 205 -14.20 18.13 1.46
CA SER A 205 -14.24 17.09 0.40
C SER A 205 -12.86 16.80 -0.21
N ALA A 206 -11.88 17.70 -0.03
CA ALA A 206 -10.52 17.54 -0.53
C ALA A 206 -9.58 16.80 0.47
N ASN A 207 -10.03 16.60 1.70
CA ASN A 207 -9.34 15.87 2.77
C ASN A 207 -10.01 14.50 3.00
#